data_2377c24d217320c8d0bc047c9c7b96fe
#
_entry.id   2377c24d217320c8d0bc047c9c7b96fe
#
_cell.length_a   1.000
_cell.length_b   1.000
_cell.length_c   1.000
_cell.angle_alpha   90.00
_cell.angle_beta   90.00
_cell.angle_gamma   90.00
#
_symmetry.space_group_name_H-M   'P 1'
#
loop_
_entity.id
_entity.type
_entity.pdbx_description
1 polymer ?
#
loop_
_entity_poly.entity_id
_entity_poly.type
_entity_poly.pdbx_seq_one_letter_code
_entity_poly.pdbx_strand_id
1 'polypeptide(L)'
;PIKTIAVALAAIASMRVQQTEACTRATYIGPDNTVITGRTMDWKEDLMSNIYVFPRGMQRAGYNKGNTVNWTSKYGSGIAAGYDIGTCDGMNEKGLVASLLFLPESVYHRPGDNRPIMGISIWTQYVLDNFATVREAVDELQKESFRIDAPDLPNGAASTLHLAITDETGNTAILEYIDGNLEIHEGKQYQVMTNSPKYELQLAINDYWKEVGGLNMLPGTNRSSDLFVRTSFYINAIPQTADAKIAVPSVLSVMRNVSVPFGITTPDKPHISSTRWRSVSDQKNKVYYFESTLTPNVFWLDVKKIDF
;
A
#
# COMPACT_ATOMS: atom_id res chain seq x y z
N PRO A 1 -9.76 -38.42 -28.57
CA PRO A 1 -8.51 -37.69 -28.19
C PRO A 1 -8.54 -36.22 -28.61
N ILE A 2 -9.08 -35.86 -29.77
CA ILE A 2 -9.09 -34.48 -30.28
C ILE A 2 -10.00 -33.56 -29.47
N LYS A 3 -11.13 -34.02 -28.94
CA LYS A 3 -12.04 -33.24 -28.09
C LYS A 3 -11.43 -32.91 -26.74
N THR A 4 -10.62 -33.79 -26.17
CA THR A 4 -9.95 -33.57 -24.88
C THR A 4 -8.82 -32.54 -25.00
N ILE A 5 -8.12 -32.52 -26.14
CA ILE A 5 -7.05 -31.50 -26.41
C ILE A 5 -7.68 -30.14 -26.63
N ALA A 6 -8.85 -30.03 -27.28
CA ALA A 6 -9.54 -28.75 -27.49
C ALA A 6 -10.05 -28.14 -26.17
N VAL A 7 -10.49 -28.96 -25.21
CA VAL A 7 -10.90 -28.48 -23.87
C VAL A 7 -9.69 -28.01 -23.05
N ALA A 8 -8.56 -28.70 -23.13
CA ALA A 8 -7.33 -28.29 -22.45
C ALA A 8 -6.76 -26.97 -23.03
N LEU A 9 -6.80 -26.79 -24.35
CA LEU A 9 -6.41 -25.55 -25.01
C LEU A 9 -7.34 -24.37 -24.69
N ALA A 10 -8.65 -24.61 -24.57
CA ALA A 10 -9.64 -23.61 -24.17
C ALA A 10 -9.47 -23.19 -22.70
N ALA A 11 -9.08 -24.11 -21.81
CA ALA A 11 -8.78 -23.81 -20.41
C ALA A 11 -7.49 -22.97 -20.25
N ILE A 12 -6.51 -23.18 -21.11
CA ILE A 12 -5.27 -22.36 -21.12
C ILE A 12 -5.53 -20.97 -21.71
N ALA A 13 -6.42 -20.84 -22.71
CA ALA A 13 -6.78 -19.55 -23.31
C ALA A 13 -7.64 -18.68 -22.40
N SER A 14 -8.24 -19.22 -21.33
CA SER A 14 -9.02 -18.47 -20.35
C SER A 14 -8.19 -17.99 -19.15
N MET A 15 -6.91 -18.31 -19.05
CA MET A 15 -6.00 -17.61 -18.15
C MET A 15 -5.81 -16.20 -18.69
N ARG A 16 -6.72 -15.29 -18.34
CA ARG A 16 -6.47 -13.87 -18.49
C ARG A 16 -5.20 -13.59 -17.70
N VAL A 17 -4.13 -13.25 -18.41
CA VAL A 17 -2.96 -12.64 -17.77
C VAL A 17 -3.48 -11.35 -17.15
N GLN A 18 -3.80 -11.40 -15.86
CA GLN A 18 -4.15 -10.20 -15.12
C GLN A 18 -3.02 -9.21 -15.31
N GLN A 19 -3.36 -8.01 -15.76
CA GLN A 19 -2.41 -6.92 -15.83
C GLN A 19 -1.91 -6.68 -14.42
N THR A 20 -0.66 -6.99 -14.18
CA THR A 20 -0.02 -6.81 -12.89
C THR A 20 0.30 -5.34 -12.69
N GLU A 21 -0.62 -4.60 -12.14
CA GLU A 21 -0.32 -3.32 -11.48
C GLU A 21 0.49 -3.67 -10.24
N ALA A 22 1.58 -2.98 -9.99
CA ALA A 22 2.54 -3.47 -9.01
C ALA A 22 3.07 -2.38 -8.09
N CYS A 23 2.18 -1.74 -7.31
CA CYS A 23 2.63 -0.93 -6.17
C CYS A 23 3.44 -1.79 -5.19
N THR A 24 4.39 -1.18 -4.53
CA THR A 24 5.23 -1.84 -3.52
C THR A 24 5.30 -0.96 -2.27
N ARG A 25 5.22 -1.59 -1.10
CA ARG A 25 5.43 -0.97 0.19
C ARG A 25 6.40 -1.81 1.01
N ALA A 26 7.32 -1.16 1.73
CA ALA A 26 8.24 -1.84 2.64
C ALA A 26 8.53 -1.02 3.89
N THR A 27 8.69 -1.70 5.02
CA THR A 27 9.09 -1.10 6.29
C THR A 27 10.50 -1.59 6.67
N TYR A 28 11.42 -0.66 6.77
CA TYR A 28 12.73 -0.87 7.39
C TYR A 28 12.60 -0.75 8.90
N ILE A 29 13.15 -1.72 9.62
CA ILE A 29 13.22 -1.75 11.08
C ILE A 29 14.69 -1.84 11.47
N GLY A 30 15.27 -0.73 11.87
CA GLY A 30 16.67 -0.60 12.23
C GLY A 30 16.92 -0.48 13.72
N PRO A 31 18.19 -0.27 14.13
CA PRO A 31 18.56 -0.05 15.52
C PRO A 31 17.88 1.21 16.12
N ASP A 32 17.85 1.30 17.44
CA ASP A 32 17.36 2.45 18.22
C ASP A 32 15.94 2.90 17.83
N ASN A 33 15.06 1.94 17.56
CA ASN A 33 13.68 2.18 17.11
C ASN A 33 13.61 3.05 15.82
N THR A 34 14.58 2.88 14.93
CA THR A 34 14.51 3.52 13.62
C THR A 34 13.55 2.73 12.74
N VAL A 35 12.42 3.33 12.43
CA VAL A 35 11.39 2.75 11.56
C VAL A 35 11.16 3.70 10.40
N ILE A 36 11.29 3.16 9.18
CA ILE A 36 11.14 3.92 7.94
C ILE A 36 10.30 3.10 6.97
N THR A 37 9.18 3.66 6.54
CA THR A 37 8.31 3.01 5.56
C THR A 37 8.45 3.68 4.21
N GLY A 38 8.78 2.92 3.18
CA GLY A 38 8.82 3.37 1.79
C GLY A 38 7.70 2.77 0.96
N ARG A 39 7.28 3.49 -0.09
CA ARG A 39 6.26 3.06 -1.03
C ARG A 39 6.54 3.53 -2.45
N THR A 40 6.17 2.71 -3.47
CA THR A 40 5.97 3.13 -4.86
C THR A 40 4.48 3.23 -5.17
N MET A 41 4.08 4.19 -5.98
CA MET A 41 2.76 4.25 -6.60
C MET A 41 2.91 3.94 -8.08
N ASP A 42 2.46 2.77 -8.47
CA ASP A 42 2.54 2.30 -9.85
C ASP A 42 1.14 2.28 -10.46
N TRP A 43 0.94 3.06 -11.52
CA TRP A 43 -0.36 3.20 -12.15
C TRP A 43 -0.23 3.48 -13.65
N LYS A 44 -1.25 3.08 -14.42
CA LYS A 44 -1.26 3.21 -15.88
C LYS A 44 -1.38 4.66 -16.38
N GLU A 45 -1.94 5.55 -15.56
CA GLU A 45 -2.17 6.95 -15.92
C GLU A 45 -1.75 7.91 -14.80
N ASP A 46 -1.81 9.21 -15.04
CA ASP A 46 -1.56 10.20 -14.01
C ASP A 46 -2.71 10.21 -13.00
N LEU A 47 -2.36 10.01 -11.74
CA LEU A 47 -3.28 10.08 -10.60
C LEU A 47 -3.54 11.51 -10.14
N MET A 48 -2.92 12.51 -10.76
CA MET A 48 -2.98 13.92 -10.32
C MET A 48 -2.75 14.05 -8.80
N SER A 49 -1.73 13.35 -8.30
CA SER A 49 -1.47 13.25 -6.86
C SER A 49 -1.01 14.58 -6.30
N ASN A 50 -1.73 15.06 -5.30
CA ASN A 50 -1.38 16.22 -4.48
C ASN A 50 -0.98 15.77 -3.08
N ILE A 51 -0.16 16.60 -2.42
CA ILE A 51 0.17 16.43 -1.01
C ILE A 51 -0.72 17.37 -0.20
N TYR A 52 -1.46 16.79 0.74
CA TYR A 52 -2.33 17.53 1.64
C TYR A 52 -1.85 17.43 3.08
N VAL A 53 -2.09 18.49 3.83
CA VAL A 53 -1.94 18.53 5.28
C VAL A 53 -3.32 18.73 5.88
N PHE A 54 -3.76 17.77 6.69
CA PHE A 54 -5.05 17.81 7.36
C PHE A 54 -4.87 18.09 8.87
N PRO A 55 -5.57 19.10 9.41
CA PRO A 55 -5.49 19.42 10.82
C PRO A 55 -6.32 18.47 11.69
N ARG A 56 -6.09 18.53 13.00
CA ARG A 56 -6.98 17.95 14.02
C ARG A 56 -8.35 18.63 13.98
N GLY A 57 -9.37 17.96 14.50
CA GLY A 57 -10.70 18.53 14.69
C GLY A 57 -11.56 18.59 13.43
N MET A 58 -11.08 18.07 12.30
CA MET A 58 -11.92 17.98 11.09
C MET A 58 -13.05 16.98 11.29
N GLN A 59 -14.28 17.42 11.03
CA GLN A 59 -15.43 16.53 10.95
C GLN A 59 -15.45 15.82 9.60
N ARG A 60 -15.59 14.51 9.62
CA ARG A 60 -15.56 13.68 8.42
C ARG A 60 -16.70 12.67 8.41
N ALA A 61 -17.10 12.28 7.20
CA ALA A 61 -18.03 11.21 6.94
C ALA A 61 -17.38 10.13 6.08
N GLY A 62 -17.64 8.87 6.39
CA GLY A 62 -17.11 7.72 5.63
C GLY A 62 -17.66 7.64 4.21
N TYR A 63 -18.83 8.21 3.96
CA TYR A 63 -19.45 8.29 2.65
C TYR A 63 -20.38 9.51 2.55
N ASN A 64 -20.75 9.91 1.35
CA ASN A 64 -21.57 11.09 1.12
C ASN A 64 -23.09 10.81 1.12
N LYS A 65 -23.52 9.56 1.27
CA LYS A 65 -24.92 9.14 1.22
C LYS A 65 -25.20 7.96 2.18
N GLY A 66 -26.43 7.89 2.65
CA GLY A 66 -26.94 6.76 3.42
C GLY A 66 -26.43 6.71 4.87
N ASN A 67 -26.50 5.50 5.47
CA ASN A 67 -25.97 5.25 6.81
C ASN A 67 -24.44 5.14 6.73
N THR A 68 -23.72 6.14 7.23
CA THR A 68 -22.27 6.24 7.13
C THR A 68 -21.61 6.46 8.47
N VAL A 69 -20.34 6.04 8.58
CA VAL A 69 -19.50 6.35 9.74
C VAL A 69 -19.18 7.83 9.76
N ASN A 70 -19.28 8.47 10.93
CA ASN A 70 -18.86 9.85 11.12
C ASN A 70 -17.84 9.93 12.26
N TRP A 71 -16.82 10.79 12.11
CA TRP A 71 -15.81 10.99 13.15
C TRP A 71 -15.26 12.43 13.10
N THR A 72 -14.55 12.77 14.17
CA THR A 72 -13.74 13.98 14.22
C THR A 72 -12.28 13.57 14.32
N SER A 73 -11.42 14.08 13.44
CA SER A 73 -10.00 13.71 13.44
C SER A 73 -9.33 14.04 14.76
N LYS A 74 -8.72 13.03 15.38
CA LYS A 74 -7.93 13.18 16.62
C LYS A 74 -6.52 13.66 16.33
N TYR A 75 -5.98 13.25 15.17
CA TYR A 75 -4.61 13.52 14.77
C TYR A 75 -4.57 14.24 13.44
N GLY A 76 -3.61 15.17 13.31
CA GLY A 76 -3.27 15.76 12.03
C GLY A 76 -2.38 14.82 11.21
N SER A 77 -2.40 14.96 9.89
CA SER A 77 -1.65 14.11 8.99
C SER A 77 -1.17 14.84 7.73
N GLY A 78 -0.06 14.36 7.17
CA GLY A 78 0.39 14.67 5.82
C GLY A 78 0.14 13.47 4.91
N ILE A 79 -0.50 13.68 3.76
CA ILE A 79 -0.93 12.58 2.90
C ILE A 79 -0.64 12.85 1.43
N ALA A 80 -0.52 11.77 0.64
CA ALA A 80 -0.57 11.80 -0.81
C ALA A 80 -1.95 11.31 -1.29
N ALA A 81 -2.64 12.14 -2.07
CA ALA A 81 -3.94 11.81 -2.64
C ALA A 81 -3.80 11.11 -4.00
N GLY A 82 -4.81 10.35 -4.38
CA GLY A 82 -5.00 9.84 -5.73
C GLY A 82 -6.28 10.40 -6.33
N TYR A 83 -6.21 10.86 -7.58
CA TYR A 83 -7.29 11.52 -8.32
C TYR A 83 -7.89 12.74 -7.59
N ASP A 84 -7.18 13.27 -6.64
CA ASP A 84 -7.66 14.32 -5.72
C ASP A 84 -8.92 13.93 -4.91
N ILE A 85 -9.20 12.63 -4.82
CA ILE A 85 -10.41 12.07 -4.19
C ILE A 85 -10.09 11.32 -2.91
N GLY A 86 -9.01 10.51 -2.89
CA GLY A 86 -8.76 9.57 -1.82
C GLY A 86 -7.33 9.62 -1.28
N THR A 87 -7.19 9.31 0.00
CA THR A 87 -5.89 9.17 0.65
C THR A 87 -5.25 7.83 0.26
N CYS A 88 -4.21 7.89 -0.58
CA CYS A 88 -3.47 6.69 -1.02
C CYS A 88 -2.38 6.29 -0.04
N ASP A 89 -1.74 7.27 0.59
CA ASP A 89 -0.59 7.09 1.48
C ASP A 89 -0.48 8.28 2.41
N GLY A 90 0.10 8.10 3.58
CA GLY A 90 0.34 9.22 4.48
C GLY A 90 0.87 8.81 5.85
N MET A 91 1.25 9.83 6.61
CA MET A 91 1.71 9.70 7.99
C MET A 91 1.01 10.73 8.87
N ASN A 92 0.51 10.29 10.02
CA ASN A 92 -0.01 11.22 11.02
C ASN A 92 1.09 11.72 11.98
N GLU A 93 0.74 12.71 12.80
CA GLU A 93 1.65 13.32 13.77
C GLU A 93 2.19 12.37 14.85
N LYS A 94 1.57 11.19 15.03
CA LYS A 94 2.03 10.12 15.92
C LYS A 94 3.03 9.19 15.23
N GLY A 95 3.25 9.33 13.91
CA GLY A 95 4.12 8.47 13.12
C GLY A 95 3.46 7.18 12.67
N LEU A 96 2.15 7.07 12.79
CA LEU A 96 1.42 6.00 12.13
C LEU A 96 1.40 6.28 10.63
N VAL A 97 1.85 5.32 9.84
CA VAL A 97 1.82 5.33 8.37
C VAL A 97 0.73 4.39 7.89
N ALA A 98 -0.06 4.84 6.93
CA ALA A 98 -1.09 4.03 6.29
C ALA A 98 -1.01 4.15 4.78
N SER A 99 -1.12 3.02 4.06
CA SER A 99 -0.95 2.93 2.62
C SER A 99 -1.98 2.00 2.00
N LEU A 100 -2.71 2.47 0.97
CA LEU A 100 -3.59 1.64 0.15
C LEU A 100 -2.87 1.18 -1.11
N LEU A 101 -2.94 -0.11 -1.41
CA LEU A 101 -2.44 -0.72 -2.64
C LEU A 101 -3.56 -1.49 -3.34
N PHE A 102 -3.40 -1.72 -4.64
CA PHE A 102 -4.38 -2.45 -5.43
C PHE A 102 -4.33 -3.96 -5.13
N LEU A 103 -5.49 -4.58 -4.90
CA LEU A 103 -5.64 -6.02 -4.73
C LEU A 103 -6.89 -6.51 -5.49
N PRO A 104 -6.74 -7.08 -6.70
CA PRO A 104 -7.87 -7.54 -7.49
C PRO A 104 -8.78 -8.55 -6.78
N GLU A 105 -8.23 -9.30 -5.85
CA GLU A 105 -8.92 -10.34 -5.08
C GLU A 105 -9.82 -9.79 -3.97
N SER A 106 -9.79 -8.47 -3.71
CA SER A 106 -10.60 -7.88 -2.62
C SER A 106 -12.10 -7.98 -2.89
N VAL A 107 -12.81 -8.52 -1.89
CA VAL A 107 -14.28 -8.57 -1.83
C VAL A 107 -14.73 -8.07 -0.46
N TYR A 108 -15.27 -6.85 -0.38
CA TYR A 108 -15.43 -6.11 0.88
C TYR A 108 -16.65 -6.48 1.73
N HIS A 109 -17.71 -7.00 1.12
CA HIS A 109 -18.94 -7.29 1.87
C HIS A 109 -19.74 -8.38 1.21
N ARG A 110 -20.65 -8.96 1.99
CA ARG A 110 -21.61 -9.97 1.55
C ARG A 110 -22.95 -9.31 1.20
N PRO A 111 -23.76 -9.92 0.34
CA PRO A 111 -25.11 -9.45 0.08
C PRO A 111 -25.93 -9.30 1.38
N GLY A 112 -26.65 -8.19 1.50
CA GLY A 112 -27.48 -7.90 2.68
C GLY A 112 -26.76 -7.27 3.88
N ASP A 113 -25.50 -6.88 3.71
CA ASP A 113 -24.73 -6.15 4.73
C ASP A 113 -25.27 -4.72 4.91
N ASN A 114 -25.89 -4.44 6.07
CA ASN A 114 -26.50 -3.14 6.41
C ASN A 114 -25.66 -2.30 7.38
N ARG A 115 -24.40 -2.70 7.64
CA ARG A 115 -23.49 -1.90 8.48
C ARG A 115 -23.29 -0.49 7.88
N PRO A 116 -22.93 0.51 8.72
CA PRO A 116 -22.56 1.83 8.21
C PRO A 116 -21.49 1.76 7.11
N ILE A 117 -21.54 2.69 6.17
CA ILE A 117 -20.65 2.72 5.02
C ILE A 117 -19.36 3.47 5.36
N MET A 118 -18.23 2.89 4.97
CA MET A 118 -16.92 3.53 4.85
C MET A 118 -16.47 3.44 3.38
N GLY A 119 -16.34 4.57 2.70
CA GLY A 119 -15.80 4.59 1.34
C GLY A 119 -14.32 4.19 1.33
N ILE A 120 -13.93 3.39 0.34
CA ILE A 120 -12.55 2.94 0.18
C ILE A 120 -11.56 4.11 0.09
N SER A 121 -11.95 5.21 -0.55
CA SER A 121 -11.14 6.41 -0.74
C SER A 121 -10.79 7.15 0.56
N ILE A 122 -11.57 6.95 1.63
CA ILE A 122 -11.37 7.62 2.92
C ILE A 122 -10.95 6.66 4.05
N TRP A 123 -10.89 5.36 3.78
CA TRP A 123 -10.53 4.35 4.79
C TRP A 123 -9.13 4.58 5.38
N THR A 124 -8.13 4.88 4.54
CA THR A 124 -6.78 5.25 5.00
C THR A 124 -6.82 6.49 5.88
N GLN A 125 -7.59 7.50 5.49
CA GLN A 125 -7.72 8.73 6.26
C GLN A 125 -8.38 8.49 7.62
N TYR A 126 -9.40 7.61 7.68
CA TYR A 126 -10.02 7.21 8.94
C TYR A 126 -8.98 6.63 9.91
N VAL A 127 -8.07 5.81 9.41
CA VAL A 127 -6.99 5.22 10.22
C VAL A 127 -6.02 6.30 10.71
N LEU A 128 -5.56 7.17 9.83
CA LEU A 128 -4.63 8.27 10.18
C LEU A 128 -5.26 9.26 11.17
N ASP A 129 -6.54 9.54 11.03
CA ASP A 129 -7.26 10.48 11.89
C ASP A 129 -7.48 9.97 13.32
N ASN A 130 -7.64 8.65 13.50
CA ASN A 130 -8.17 8.11 14.76
C ASN A 130 -7.16 7.35 15.62
N PHE A 131 -6.07 6.81 15.05
CA PHE A 131 -5.18 5.89 15.75
C PHE A 131 -3.75 6.40 15.81
N ALA A 132 -3.08 6.14 16.94
CA ALA A 132 -1.66 6.42 17.12
C ALA A 132 -0.80 5.18 16.86
N THR A 133 -1.34 3.99 17.08
CA THR A 133 -0.64 2.72 16.99
C THR A 133 -1.38 1.72 16.12
N VAL A 134 -0.65 0.73 15.61
CA VAL A 134 -1.23 -0.41 14.89
C VAL A 134 -2.20 -1.19 15.77
N ARG A 135 -1.84 -1.39 17.05
CA ARG A 135 -2.69 -2.13 18.00
C ARG A 135 -4.06 -1.46 18.17
N GLU A 136 -4.08 -0.13 18.39
CA GLU A 136 -5.34 0.62 18.49
C GLU A 136 -6.21 0.46 17.23
N ALA A 137 -5.58 0.55 16.05
CA ALA A 137 -6.28 0.42 14.78
C ALA A 137 -6.84 -0.99 14.57
N VAL A 138 -6.04 -2.03 14.86
CA VAL A 138 -6.47 -3.43 14.73
C VAL A 138 -7.60 -3.75 15.71
N ASP A 139 -7.48 -3.32 16.97
CA ASP A 139 -8.53 -3.54 17.98
C ASP A 139 -9.88 -2.92 17.60
N GLU A 140 -9.89 -1.85 16.82
CA GLU A 140 -11.11 -1.24 16.32
C GLU A 140 -11.59 -1.91 15.02
N LEU A 141 -10.69 -2.06 14.02
CA LEU A 141 -11.07 -2.54 12.69
C LEU A 141 -11.54 -4.00 12.69
N GLN A 142 -10.98 -4.85 13.56
CA GLN A 142 -11.44 -6.26 13.71
C GLN A 142 -12.88 -6.41 14.22
N LYS A 143 -13.47 -5.35 14.79
CA LYS A 143 -14.89 -5.36 15.19
C LYS A 143 -15.81 -5.29 13.99
N GLU A 144 -15.28 -4.92 12.82
CA GLU A 144 -16.03 -4.75 11.57
C GLU A 144 -17.32 -3.93 11.75
N SER A 145 -17.24 -2.83 12.48
CA SER A 145 -18.38 -1.96 12.81
C SER A 145 -18.97 -1.23 11.58
N PHE A 146 -18.28 -1.27 10.46
CA PHE A 146 -18.70 -0.73 9.16
C PHE A 146 -18.37 -1.71 8.03
N ARG A 147 -18.91 -1.45 6.86
CA ARG A 147 -18.54 -2.12 5.61
C ARG A 147 -17.83 -1.15 4.67
N ILE A 148 -16.89 -1.67 3.88
CA ILE A 148 -16.23 -0.86 2.84
C ILE A 148 -17.15 -0.78 1.62
N ASP A 149 -17.33 0.42 1.06
CA ASP A 149 -17.94 0.67 -0.24
C ASP A 149 -16.86 1.16 -1.22
N ALA A 150 -16.76 0.49 -2.34
CA ALA A 150 -15.68 0.67 -3.30
C ALA A 150 -16.26 0.90 -4.71
N PRO A 151 -16.74 2.11 -5.01
CA PRO A 151 -17.17 2.46 -6.36
C PRO A 151 -15.99 2.45 -7.33
N ASP A 152 -16.26 2.24 -8.61
CA ASP A 152 -15.22 2.29 -9.64
C ASP A 152 -14.45 3.61 -9.60
N LEU A 153 -13.17 3.53 -9.94
CA LEU A 153 -12.30 4.69 -10.09
C LEU A 153 -12.74 5.57 -11.28
N PRO A 154 -12.31 6.84 -11.36
CA PRO A 154 -12.68 7.75 -12.46
C PRO A 154 -12.40 7.20 -13.86
N ASN A 155 -11.41 6.31 -14.00
CA ASN A 155 -11.07 5.64 -15.25
C ASN A 155 -11.87 4.35 -15.51
N GLY A 156 -12.86 4.03 -14.69
CA GLY A 156 -13.70 2.83 -14.78
C GLY A 156 -13.04 1.54 -14.28
N ALA A 157 -11.85 1.61 -13.70
CA ALA A 157 -11.24 0.45 -13.05
C ALA A 157 -11.88 0.19 -11.68
N ALA A 158 -12.00 -1.07 -11.29
CA ALA A 158 -12.44 -1.43 -9.95
C ALA A 158 -11.50 -0.84 -8.88
N SER A 159 -12.05 -0.30 -7.80
CA SER A 159 -11.28 0.21 -6.66
C SER A 159 -11.06 -0.87 -5.59
N THR A 160 -10.60 -2.04 -6.02
CA THR A 160 -10.26 -3.16 -5.13
C THR A 160 -8.87 -2.95 -4.55
N LEU A 161 -8.80 -2.64 -3.26
CA LEU A 161 -7.58 -2.24 -2.56
C LEU A 161 -7.43 -3.01 -1.25
N HIS A 162 -6.21 -3.07 -0.73
CA HIS A 162 -5.90 -3.52 0.63
C HIS A 162 -5.06 -2.48 1.37
N LEU A 163 -5.08 -2.53 2.69
CA LEU A 163 -4.49 -1.53 3.54
C LEU A 163 -3.32 -2.10 4.33
N ALA A 164 -2.19 -1.39 4.32
CA ALA A 164 -1.10 -1.63 5.26
C ALA A 164 -0.93 -0.44 6.20
N ILE A 165 -0.73 -0.72 7.48
CA ILE A 165 -0.44 0.27 8.50
C ILE A 165 0.82 -0.12 9.27
N THR A 166 1.64 0.85 9.66
CA THR A 166 2.83 0.63 10.50
C THR A 166 2.98 1.79 11.48
N ASP A 167 3.26 1.51 12.74
CA ASP A 167 3.55 2.53 13.74
C ASP A 167 5.06 2.72 13.98
N GLU A 168 5.40 3.68 14.84
CA GLU A 168 6.80 4.02 15.14
C GLU A 168 7.59 2.92 15.87
N THR A 169 6.92 1.86 16.34
CA THR A 169 7.58 0.69 16.94
C THR A 169 8.00 -0.35 15.89
N GLY A 170 7.54 -0.17 14.64
CA GLY A 170 7.69 -1.13 13.55
C GLY A 170 6.64 -2.24 13.56
N ASN A 171 5.65 -2.20 14.47
CA ASN A 171 4.51 -3.08 14.36
C ASN A 171 3.74 -2.73 13.08
N THR A 172 3.34 -3.74 12.33
CA THR A 172 2.68 -3.60 11.03
C THR A 172 1.43 -4.45 11.02
N ALA A 173 0.36 -3.97 10.40
CA ALA A 173 -0.78 -4.79 10.04
C ALA A 173 -1.10 -4.65 8.55
N ILE A 174 -1.36 -5.78 7.90
CA ILE A 174 -1.87 -5.90 6.54
C ILE A 174 -3.33 -6.34 6.66
N LEU A 175 -4.24 -5.57 6.08
CA LEU A 175 -5.67 -5.78 6.16
C LEU A 175 -6.23 -6.01 4.76
N GLU A 176 -6.76 -7.21 4.53
CA GLU A 176 -7.34 -7.65 3.27
C GLU A 176 -8.77 -8.12 3.47
N TYR A 177 -9.67 -7.75 2.58
CA TYR A 177 -11.01 -8.32 2.51
C TYR A 177 -11.04 -9.42 1.45
N ILE A 178 -11.05 -10.67 1.87
CA ILE A 178 -11.07 -11.85 1.00
C ILE A 178 -12.40 -12.58 1.19
N ASP A 179 -13.13 -12.79 0.10
CA ASP A 179 -14.45 -13.45 0.12
C ASP A 179 -15.42 -12.84 1.14
N GLY A 180 -15.35 -11.51 1.33
CA GLY A 180 -16.19 -10.76 2.26
C GLY A 180 -15.79 -10.88 3.75
N ASN A 181 -14.61 -11.42 4.04
CA ASN A 181 -14.05 -11.52 5.39
C ASN A 181 -12.82 -10.62 5.51
N LEU A 182 -12.67 -9.97 6.64
CA LEU A 182 -11.47 -9.21 6.97
C LEU A 182 -10.37 -10.18 7.47
N GLU A 183 -9.30 -10.30 6.71
CA GLU A 183 -8.07 -10.99 7.10
C GLU A 183 -7.04 -9.97 7.58
N ILE A 184 -6.42 -10.19 8.75
CA ILE A 184 -5.44 -9.28 9.36
C ILE A 184 -4.17 -10.06 9.67
N HIS A 185 -3.05 -9.61 9.11
CA HIS A 185 -1.72 -10.09 9.43
C HIS A 185 -1.00 -9.01 10.25
N GLU A 186 -0.86 -9.21 11.57
CA GLU A 186 -0.22 -8.25 12.47
C GLU A 186 1.11 -8.76 13.00
N GLY A 187 2.15 -7.93 12.95
CA GLY A 187 3.47 -8.20 13.50
C GLY A 187 4.61 -7.51 12.75
N LYS A 188 5.78 -7.41 13.40
CA LYS A 188 6.98 -6.77 12.82
C LYS A 188 7.57 -7.53 11.63
N GLN A 189 7.24 -8.80 11.48
CA GLN A 189 7.70 -9.64 10.36
C GLN A 189 7.00 -9.31 9.04
N TYR A 190 5.84 -8.64 9.07
CA TYR A 190 5.07 -8.28 7.89
C TYR A 190 5.52 -6.95 7.27
N GLN A 191 6.82 -6.90 6.90
CA GLN A 191 7.47 -5.67 6.46
C GLN A 191 7.10 -5.23 5.05
N VAL A 192 6.65 -6.13 4.18
CA VAL A 192 6.45 -5.87 2.75
C VAL A 192 5.01 -6.17 2.35
N MET A 193 4.42 -5.32 1.52
CA MET A 193 3.16 -5.55 0.84
C MET A 193 3.28 -5.07 -0.61
N THR A 194 2.78 -5.88 -1.53
CA THR A 194 2.60 -5.51 -2.94
C THR A 194 1.15 -5.75 -3.34
N ASN A 195 0.83 -5.89 -4.61
CA ASN A 195 -0.55 -6.09 -5.03
C ASN A 195 -0.97 -7.58 -4.96
N SER A 196 -1.36 -8.18 -6.09
CA SER A 196 -1.73 -9.59 -6.21
C SER A 196 -0.51 -10.54 -6.17
N PRO A 197 -0.66 -11.76 -5.67
CA PRO A 197 -1.85 -12.38 -5.07
C PRO A 197 -2.10 -11.94 -3.63
N LYS A 198 -3.18 -12.43 -3.01
CA LYS A 198 -3.47 -12.17 -1.59
C LYS A 198 -2.25 -12.49 -0.71
N TYR A 199 -2.16 -11.82 0.42
CA TYR A 199 -0.94 -11.73 1.23
C TYR A 199 -0.34 -13.08 1.64
N GLU A 200 -1.19 -14.03 2.05
CA GLU A 200 -0.76 -15.38 2.42
C GLU A 200 0.01 -16.08 1.29
N LEU A 201 -0.45 -15.94 0.03
CA LEU A 201 0.23 -16.51 -1.12
C LEU A 201 1.54 -15.77 -1.44
N GLN A 202 1.62 -14.46 -1.19
CA GLN A 202 2.88 -13.73 -1.33
C GLN A 202 3.94 -14.23 -0.33
N LEU A 203 3.54 -14.52 0.91
CA LEU A 203 4.43 -15.12 1.91
C LEU A 203 4.96 -16.47 1.45
N ALA A 204 4.08 -17.36 0.94
CA ALA A 204 4.49 -18.68 0.46
C ALA A 204 5.45 -18.60 -0.75
N ILE A 205 5.21 -17.68 -1.69
CA ILE A 205 6.11 -17.42 -2.83
C ILE A 205 7.46 -16.91 -2.33
N ASN A 206 7.48 -15.99 -1.36
CA ASN A 206 8.70 -15.46 -0.79
C ASN A 206 9.52 -16.53 -0.07
N ASP A 207 8.86 -17.44 0.64
CA ASP A 207 9.53 -18.56 1.32
C ASP A 207 10.18 -19.51 0.31
N TYR A 208 9.52 -19.81 -0.81
CA TYR A 208 10.15 -20.56 -1.92
C TYR A 208 11.43 -19.87 -2.43
N TRP A 209 11.38 -18.54 -2.65
CA TRP A 209 12.55 -17.81 -3.16
C TRP A 209 13.69 -17.70 -2.15
N LYS A 210 13.42 -17.74 -0.85
CA LYS A 210 14.47 -17.85 0.18
C LYS A 210 15.26 -19.14 0.04
N GLU A 211 14.61 -20.25 -0.30
CA GLU A 211 15.29 -21.54 -0.56
C GLU A 211 16.17 -21.50 -1.83
N VAL A 212 15.75 -20.75 -2.86
CA VAL A 212 16.53 -20.59 -4.09
C VAL A 212 17.80 -19.75 -3.87
N GLY A 213 17.77 -18.80 -2.92
CA GLY A 213 18.96 -18.13 -2.41
C GLY A 213 19.23 -16.71 -2.90
N GLY A 214 18.61 -15.73 -2.30
CA GLY A 214 18.89 -14.30 -2.18
C GLY A 214 19.83 -13.65 -3.21
N LEU A 215 21.09 -13.45 -2.84
CA LEU A 215 22.09 -12.83 -3.73
C LEU A 215 22.42 -13.67 -4.97
N ASN A 216 22.21 -14.97 -4.94
CA ASN A 216 22.51 -15.85 -6.07
C ASN A 216 21.43 -15.74 -7.15
N MET A 217 20.17 -15.57 -6.75
CA MET A 217 19.06 -15.48 -7.68
C MET A 217 17.87 -14.77 -7.04
N LEU A 218 17.37 -13.73 -7.72
CA LEU A 218 16.12 -13.04 -7.40
C LEU A 218 15.24 -12.95 -8.65
N PRO A 219 13.91 -13.00 -8.51
CA PRO A 219 13.03 -12.86 -9.65
C PRO A 219 13.12 -11.45 -10.25
N GLY A 220 13.21 -11.33 -11.58
CA GLY A 220 13.55 -10.08 -12.26
C GLY A 220 12.40 -9.36 -12.95
N THR A 221 11.17 -9.87 -12.91
CA THR A 221 10.04 -9.24 -13.60
C THR A 221 9.41 -8.12 -12.76
N ASN A 222 8.51 -7.35 -13.40
CA ASN A 222 7.70 -6.32 -12.73
C ASN A 222 6.37 -6.88 -12.17
N ARG A 223 6.24 -8.21 -12.04
CA ARG A 223 5.08 -8.81 -11.40
C ARG A 223 5.09 -8.49 -9.91
N SER A 224 3.93 -8.29 -9.35
CA SER A 224 3.72 -7.96 -7.94
C SER A 224 4.42 -8.98 -7.00
N SER A 225 4.28 -10.27 -7.27
CA SER A 225 4.96 -11.32 -6.49
C SER A 225 6.49 -11.26 -6.57
N ASP A 226 7.05 -10.92 -7.74
CA ASP A 226 8.49 -10.78 -7.94
C ASP A 226 9.02 -9.52 -7.23
N LEU A 227 8.24 -8.43 -7.26
CA LEU A 227 8.55 -7.22 -6.51
C LEU A 227 8.50 -7.47 -4.99
N PHE A 228 7.54 -8.27 -4.52
CA PHE A 228 7.47 -8.67 -3.11
C PHE A 228 8.76 -9.37 -2.66
N VAL A 229 9.22 -10.36 -3.42
CA VAL A 229 10.44 -11.13 -3.12
C VAL A 229 11.67 -10.23 -3.12
N ARG A 230 11.85 -9.40 -4.18
CA ARG A 230 13.00 -8.48 -4.25
C ARG A 230 13.00 -7.48 -3.11
N THR A 231 11.83 -6.93 -2.81
CA THR A 231 11.68 -5.96 -1.72
C THR A 231 11.99 -6.59 -0.37
N SER A 232 11.48 -7.80 -0.13
CA SER A 232 11.72 -8.55 1.12
C SER A 232 13.20 -8.84 1.33
N PHE A 233 13.93 -9.13 0.26
CA PHE A 233 15.37 -9.30 0.31
C PHE A 233 16.09 -7.98 0.59
N TYR A 234 15.84 -6.95 -0.23
CA TYR A 234 16.60 -5.71 -0.17
C TYR A 234 16.36 -4.91 1.10
N ILE A 235 15.11 -4.86 1.63
CA ILE A 235 14.82 -4.08 2.84
C ILE A 235 15.59 -4.59 4.07
N ASN A 236 15.97 -5.87 4.05
CA ASN A 236 16.77 -6.52 5.11
C ASN A 236 18.27 -6.57 4.79
N ALA A 237 18.66 -6.32 3.52
CA ALA A 237 20.05 -6.34 3.08
C ALA A 237 20.73 -4.96 3.09
N ILE A 238 19.96 -3.87 3.17
CA ILE A 238 20.51 -2.52 3.28
C ILE A 238 21.17 -2.28 4.65
N PRO A 239 22.04 -1.24 4.80
CA PRO A 239 22.73 -0.97 6.05
C PRO A 239 21.79 -0.86 7.25
N GLN A 240 22.09 -1.60 8.30
CA GLN A 240 21.36 -1.56 9.58
C GLN A 240 21.93 -0.43 10.44
N THR A 241 21.28 0.73 10.43
CA THR A 241 21.75 1.95 11.09
C THR A 241 20.61 2.78 11.66
N ALA A 242 20.88 3.50 12.74
CA ALA A 242 20.00 4.50 13.32
C ALA A 242 20.19 5.90 12.70
N ASP A 243 21.24 6.10 11.89
CA ASP A 243 21.48 7.38 11.22
C ASP A 243 20.50 7.57 10.05
N ALA A 244 19.56 8.50 10.23
CA ALA A 244 18.56 8.82 9.22
C ALA A 244 19.18 9.32 7.90
N LYS A 245 20.37 9.94 7.94
CA LYS A 245 21.09 10.38 6.72
C LYS A 245 21.54 9.22 5.85
N ILE A 246 21.63 8.02 6.40
CA ILE A 246 21.95 6.78 5.70
C ILE A 246 20.69 5.95 5.49
N ALA A 247 19.87 5.76 6.52
CA ALA A 247 18.71 4.87 6.49
C ALA A 247 17.63 5.36 5.49
N VAL A 248 17.28 6.66 5.48
CA VAL A 248 16.27 7.22 4.57
C VAL A 248 16.67 7.03 3.09
N PRO A 249 17.86 7.45 2.64
CA PRO A 249 18.26 7.23 1.25
C PRO A 249 18.44 5.73 0.93
N SER A 250 18.79 4.87 1.89
CA SER A 250 18.84 3.43 1.66
C SER A 250 17.46 2.85 1.36
N VAL A 251 16.43 3.22 2.14
CA VAL A 251 15.04 2.82 1.86
C VAL A 251 14.55 3.38 0.53
N LEU A 252 14.86 4.66 0.23
CA LEU A 252 14.51 5.26 -1.06
C LEU A 252 15.20 4.52 -2.22
N SER A 253 16.43 4.05 -2.03
CA SER A 253 17.15 3.23 -3.01
C SER A 253 16.46 1.88 -3.26
N VAL A 254 15.94 1.23 -2.21
CA VAL A 254 15.11 0.02 -2.36
C VAL A 254 13.86 0.34 -3.18
N MET A 255 13.14 1.42 -2.85
CA MET A 255 11.94 1.82 -3.60
C MET A 255 12.25 2.12 -5.07
N ARG A 256 13.37 2.74 -5.37
CA ARG A 256 13.82 2.98 -6.75
C ARG A 256 14.16 1.68 -7.49
N ASN A 257 14.77 0.70 -6.81
CA ASN A 257 15.09 -0.61 -7.39
C ASN A 257 13.83 -1.41 -7.77
N VAL A 258 12.77 -1.30 -6.98
CA VAL A 258 11.49 -2.01 -7.21
C VAL A 258 10.47 -1.16 -7.97
N SER A 259 10.88 -0.03 -8.50
CA SER A 259 10.06 0.81 -9.36
C SER A 259 9.96 0.25 -10.78
N VAL A 260 8.80 0.44 -11.39
CA VAL A 260 8.58 0.14 -12.80
C VAL A 260 8.98 1.37 -13.63
N PRO A 261 9.83 1.24 -14.66
CA PRO A 261 10.28 2.38 -15.47
C PRO A 261 9.10 3.20 -16.00
N PHE A 262 9.18 4.53 -15.84
CA PHE A 262 8.12 5.45 -16.26
C PHE A 262 7.88 5.38 -17.78
N GLY A 263 6.59 5.22 -18.15
CA GLY A 263 6.19 5.19 -19.56
C GLY A 263 6.55 3.89 -20.30
N ILE A 264 6.93 2.83 -19.58
CA ILE A 264 7.19 1.53 -20.21
C ILE A 264 5.95 1.04 -20.96
N THR A 265 6.17 0.54 -22.18
CA THR A 265 5.12 -0.02 -23.02
C THR A 265 5.68 -1.11 -23.92
N THR A 266 4.84 -2.05 -24.34
CA THR A 266 5.13 -3.05 -25.35
C THR A 266 4.01 -3.06 -26.39
N PRO A 267 4.24 -3.55 -27.63
CA PRO A 267 3.21 -3.55 -28.68
C PRO A 267 1.90 -4.24 -28.28
N ASP A 268 1.98 -5.28 -27.46
CA ASP A 268 0.84 -6.04 -26.94
C ASP A 268 0.26 -5.44 -25.65
N LYS A 269 0.96 -4.51 -24.99
CA LYS A 269 0.56 -3.89 -23.74
C LYS A 269 0.88 -2.38 -23.73
N PRO A 270 0.05 -1.56 -24.38
CA PRO A 270 0.32 -0.11 -24.51
C PRO A 270 0.09 0.68 -23.20
N HIS A 271 -0.49 0.06 -22.16
CA HIS A 271 -0.86 0.71 -20.91
C HIS A 271 -0.34 -0.08 -19.69
N ILE A 272 0.97 -0.32 -19.67
CA ILE A 272 1.61 -0.94 -18.51
C ILE A 272 1.67 0.09 -17.37
N SER A 273 1.27 -0.31 -16.17
CA SER A 273 1.46 0.52 -14.96
C SER A 273 2.93 0.81 -14.75
N SER A 274 3.26 2.07 -14.54
CA SER A 274 4.62 2.54 -14.23
C SER A 274 4.63 3.37 -12.97
N THR A 275 5.78 3.45 -12.32
CA THR A 275 5.91 4.23 -11.09
C THR A 275 5.68 5.72 -11.37
N ARG A 276 4.70 6.30 -10.71
CA ARG A 276 4.32 7.72 -10.80
C ARG A 276 5.03 8.56 -9.75
N TRP A 277 5.13 8.01 -8.54
CA TRP A 277 5.82 8.64 -7.43
C TRP A 277 6.26 7.62 -6.38
N ARG A 278 7.09 8.07 -5.46
CA ARG A 278 7.56 7.34 -4.28
C ARG A 278 7.40 8.19 -3.04
N SER A 279 7.10 7.56 -1.92
CA SER A 279 7.16 8.18 -0.60
C SER A 279 8.11 7.41 0.31
N VAL A 280 8.69 8.11 1.28
CA VAL A 280 9.45 7.53 2.38
C VAL A 280 9.07 8.26 3.65
N SER A 281 8.58 7.54 4.64
CA SER A 281 8.17 8.07 5.95
C SER A 281 9.19 7.67 7.00
N ASP A 282 9.97 8.63 7.49
CA ASP A 282 10.80 8.47 8.69
C ASP A 282 9.89 8.66 9.91
N GLN A 283 9.41 7.55 10.45
CA GLN A 283 8.39 7.55 11.50
C GLN A 283 8.95 8.03 12.84
N LYS A 284 10.20 7.73 13.13
CA LYS A 284 10.91 8.20 14.33
C LYS A 284 11.06 9.73 14.33
N ASN A 285 11.51 10.31 13.22
CA ASN A 285 11.75 11.73 13.09
C ASN A 285 10.51 12.50 12.64
N LYS A 286 9.42 11.83 12.22
CA LYS A 286 8.17 12.42 11.70
C LYS A 286 8.42 13.25 10.45
N VAL A 287 9.15 12.69 9.48
CA VAL A 287 9.42 13.36 8.20
C VAL A 287 8.86 12.49 7.07
N TYR A 288 7.99 13.08 6.26
CA TYR A 288 7.37 12.45 5.10
C TYR A 288 8.04 12.97 3.83
N TYR A 289 8.83 12.14 3.16
CA TYR A 289 9.52 12.45 1.91
C TYR A 289 8.67 12.01 0.72
N PHE A 290 8.69 12.81 -0.34
CA PHE A 290 7.97 12.51 -1.58
C PHE A 290 8.84 12.79 -2.81
N GLU A 291 8.80 11.88 -3.79
CA GLU A 291 9.52 11.95 -5.06
C GLU A 291 8.55 11.66 -6.22
N SER A 292 8.23 12.66 -7.02
CA SER A 292 7.54 12.45 -8.29
C SER A 292 8.52 11.90 -9.34
N THR A 293 8.08 10.95 -10.17
CA THR A 293 8.92 10.44 -11.27
C THR A 293 9.19 11.50 -12.34
N LEU A 294 8.29 12.48 -12.48
CA LEU A 294 8.42 13.59 -13.43
C LEU A 294 9.34 14.72 -12.92
N THR A 295 9.67 14.70 -11.62
CA THR A 295 10.51 15.73 -11.00
C THR A 295 11.64 15.02 -10.27
N PRO A 296 12.91 15.19 -10.65
CA PRO A 296 14.02 14.41 -10.10
C PRO A 296 14.39 14.79 -8.66
N ASN A 297 13.69 15.73 -8.05
CA ASN A 297 13.94 16.21 -6.70
C ASN A 297 13.01 15.56 -5.69
N VAL A 298 13.57 15.22 -4.53
CA VAL A 298 12.80 14.81 -3.35
C VAL A 298 12.49 16.05 -2.52
N PHE A 299 11.23 16.22 -2.13
CA PHE A 299 10.84 17.20 -1.11
C PHE A 299 10.24 16.48 0.10
N TRP A 300 10.05 17.19 1.21
CA TRP A 300 9.53 16.56 2.42
C TRP A 300 8.68 17.50 3.26
N LEU A 301 7.82 16.91 4.05
CA LEU A 301 7.07 17.54 5.11
C LEU A 301 7.72 17.15 6.44
N ASP A 302 8.16 18.14 7.21
CA ASP A 302 8.54 17.96 8.61
C ASP A 302 7.29 18.08 9.47
N VAL A 303 6.69 16.93 9.77
CA VAL A 303 5.38 16.83 10.45
C VAL A 303 5.44 17.45 11.86
N LYS A 304 6.62 17.45 12.51
CA LYS A 304 6.80 18.10 13.82
C LYS A 304 6.71 19.64 13.77
N LYS A 305 6.91 20.24 12.60
CA LYS A 305 6.85 21.68 12.41
C LYS A 305 5.49 22.21 11.97
N ILE A 306 4.54 21.30 11.75
CA ILE A 306 3.19 21.66 11.32
C ILE A 306 2.34 21.92 12.57
N ASP A 307 1.68 23.06 12.58
CA ASP A 307 0.65 23.38 13.57
C ASP A 307 -0.68 22.78 13.11
N PHE A 308 -1.01 21.63 13.65
CA PHE A 308 -2.24 20.90 13.33
C PHE A 308 -3.47 21.40 14.13
#